data_2eed8f2f43d239aaf8c2b7eacee4b59b
#
_entry.id   2eed8f2f43d239aaf8c2b7eacee4b59b
#
_cell.length_a   1.000
_cell.length_b   1.000
_cell.length_c   1.000
_cell.angle_alpha   90.00
_cell.angle_beta   90.00
_cell.angle_gamma   90.00
#
_symmetry.space_group_name_H-M   'P 1'
#
loop_
_entity.id
_entity.type
_entity.pdbx_description
1 polymer ?
#
loop_
_entity_poly.entity_id
_entity_poly.type
_entity_poly.pdbx_seq_one_letter_code
_entity_poly.pdbx_strand_id
1 'polypeptide(L)'
;MSRKALIAANWKMYKTPAEAKAFVDAFLPLVASHTRDEIALFPSPVLLPTVIEAAKGSNVAVGAQNIHFAEEGAYTGETSLNQLQAVGGTHTLIGHSERRQYFAETDEIVNKKLHAALKHGVIPVVCVGEVLAEREAGKTEEVLKTQITGAFVGITPEAAKPIVIAYEPVWAIGTGKTATPEIAVEAHKIIRAEVAKLLGAEVAAAMRILYGGSVKPDNATALIGQEEIDGALVGGASLKPDSFEKIVKY
;
A
#
# COMPACT_ATOMS: atom_id res chain seq x y z
N MET A 1 -12.51 -13.70 -12.74
CA MET A 1 -12.57 -12.25 -13.12
C MET A 1 -11.22 -11.66 -12.81
N SER A 2 -10.63 -10.86 -13.68
CA SER A 2 -9.35 -10.20 -13.39
C SER A 2 -9.56 -9.15 -12.29
N ARG A 3 -8.69 -9.14 -11.29
CA ARG A 3 -8.67 -8.10 -10.25
C ARG A 3 -8.22 -6.77 -10.87
N LYS A 4 -8.90 -5.67 -10.56
CA LYS A 4 -8.48 -4.34 -11.02
C LYS A 4 -7.23 -3.93 -10.26
N ALA A 5 -6.12 -3.68 -10.95
CA ALA A 5 -4.86 -3.33 -10.31
C ALA A 5 -4.94 -1.98 -9.58
N LEU A 6 -4.11 -1.82 -8.53
CA LEU A 6 -3.92 -0.55 -7.83
C LEU A 6 -2.45 -0.11 -7.97
N ILE A 7 -2.24 1.06 -8.54
CA ILE A 7 -0.91 1.67 -8.65
C ILE A 7 -0.83 2.80 -7.61
N ALA A 8 -0.11 2.53 -6.55
CA ALA A 8 -0.05 3.36 -5.34
C ALA A 8 1.32 4.04 -5.20
N ALA A 9 1.32 5.35 -4.94
CA ALA A 9 2.52 6.15 -4.71
C ALA A 9 2.69 6.43 -3.22
N ASN A 10 3.67 5.82 -2.57
CA ASN A 10 4.09 6.19 -1.23
C ASN A 10 5.21 7.25 -1.30
N TRP A 11 4.86 8.50 -1.04
CA TRP A 11 5.84 9.59 -1.09
C TRP A 11 6.79 9.63 0.12
N LYS A 12 6.53 8.79 1.12
CA LYS A 12 7.33 8.76 2.35
C LYS A 12 7.45 10.19 2.94
N MET A 13 8.61 10.57 3.45
CA MET A 13 8.85 11.88 4.05
C MET A 13 9.49 12.85 3.02
N TYR A 14 8.81 13.01 1.87
CA TYR A 14 9.24 13.93 0.81
C TYR A 14 8.17 14.96 0.48
N LYS A 15 8.58 16.04 -0.13
CA LYS A 15 7.82 17.18 -0.64
C LYS A 15 7.33 18.15 0.44
N THR A 16 7.34 19.40 0.06
CA THR A 16 6.63 20.51 0.70
C THR A 16 5.22 20.65 0.12
N PRO A 17 4.29 21.40 0.72
CA PRO A 17 2.96 21.63 0.14
C PRO A 17 3.00 22.20 -1.27
N ALA A 18 3.91 23.13 -1.56
CA ALA A 18 4.06 23.70 -2.90
C ALA A 18 4.53 22.65 -3.95
N GLU A 19 5.51 21.83 -3.59
CA GLU A 19 6.00 20.74 -4.45
C GLU A 19 4.94 19.65 -4.64
N ALA A 20 4.16 19.34 -3.61
CA ALA A 20 3.07 18.37 -3.67
C ALA A 20 1.97 18.85 -4.62
N LYS A 21 1.55 20.12 -4.52
CA LYS A 21 0.60 20.72 -5.45
C LYS A 21 1.11 20.72 -6.88
N ALA A 22 2.35 21.15 -7.08
CA ALA A 22 2.98 21.15 -8.42
C ALA A 22 3.05 19.74 -9.03
N PHE A 23 3.34 18.71 -8.21
CA PHE A 23 3.29 17.32 -8.65
C PHE A 23 1.87 16.93 -9.13
N VAL A 24 0.84 17.20 -8.33
CA VAL A 24 -0.55 16.82 -8.67
C VAL A 24 -1.01 17.54 -9.92
N ASP A 25 -0.77 18.86 -10.02
CA ASP A 25 -1.13 19.66 -11.19
C ASP A 25 -0.49 19.13 -12.48
N ALA A 26 0.76 18.65 -12.41
CA ALA A 26 1.45 18.06 -13.55
C ALA A 26 1.03 16.62 -13.84
N PHE A 27 0.70 15.83 -12.81
CA PHE A 27 0.40 14.40 -12.94
C PHE A 27 -1.01 14.13 -13.44
N LEU A 28 -2.02 14.84 -12.94
CA LEU A 28 -3.43 14.58 -13.27
C LEU A 28 -3.72 14.60 -14.77
N PRO A 29 -3.24 15.56 -15.57
CA PRO A 29 -3.46 15.55 -17.02
C PRO A 29 -2.89 14.31 -17.71
N LEU A 30 -1.77 13.77 -17.19
CA LEU A 30 -1.11 12.60 -17.77
C LEU A 30 -1.93 11.30 -17.60
N VAL A 31 -2.77 11.23 -16.57
CA VAL A 31 -3.56 10.04 -16.22
C VAL A 31 -5.06 10.23 -16.29
N ALA A 32 -5.55 11.38 -16.77
CA ALA A 32 -6.97 11.73 -16.79
C ALA A 32 -7.84 10.72 -17.54
N SER A 33 -7.34 10.13 -18.62
CA SER A 33 -8.03 9.11 -19.41
C SER A 33 -7.75 7.66 -18.97
N HIS A 34 -6.93 7.46 -17.94
CA HIS A 34 -6.58 6.13 -17.47
C HIS A 34 -7.72 5.52 -16.65
N THR A 35 -8.28 4.42 -17.12
CA THR A 35 -9.42 3.71 -16.48
C THR A 35 -9.13 2.24 -16.18
N ARG A 36 -8.02 1.70 -16.71
CA ARG A 36 -7.65 0.30 -16.54
C ARG A 36 -7.42 -0.05 -15.08
N ASP A 37 -6.66 0.79 -14.37
CA ASP A 37 -6.22 0.56 -13.00
C ASP A 37 -6.73 1.67 -12.06
N GLU A 38 -6.71 1.43 -10.77
CA GLU A 38 -6.88 2.45 -9.75
C GLU A 38 -5.53 3.12 -9.46
N ILE A 39 -5.56 4.41 -9.14
CA ILE A 39 -4.38 5.20 -8.81
C ILE A 39 -4.59 5.80 -7.42
N ALA A 40 -3.60 5.67 -6.53
CA ALA A 40 -3.65 6.30 -5.21
C ALA A 40 -2.32 6.99 -4.86
N LEU A 41 -2.42 8.16 -4.22
CA LEU A 41 -1.28 8.90 -3.67
C LEU A 41 -1.32 8.84 -2.14
N PHE A 42 -0.18 8.54 -1.52
CA PHE A 42 0.00 8.53 -0.07
C PHE A 42 1.05 9.57 0.34
N PRO A 43 0.65 10.85 0.47
CA PRO A 43 1.51 11.91 0.98
C PRO A 43 1.68 11.83 2.49
N SER A 44 2.69 12.52 3.04
CA SER A 44 2.82 12.71 4.49
C SER A 44 1.63 13.51 5.07
N PRO A 45 1.32 13.40 6.39
CA PRO A 45 0.12 14.00 6.97
C PRO A 45 -0.01 15.51 6.73
N VAL A 46 1.10 16.25 6.76
CA VAL A 46 1.11 17.70 6.53
C VAL A 46 0.69 18.10 5.11
N LEU A 47 0.76 17.17 4.16
CA LEU A 47 0.43 17.39 2.74
C LEU A 47 -0.99 16.93 2.38
N LEU A 48 -1.65 16.14 3.24
CA LEU A 48 -2.96 15.54 2.93
C LEU A 48 -3.99 16.56 2.44
N PRO A 49 -4.25 17.68 3.14
CA PRO A 49 -5.25 18.66 2.68
C PRO A 49 -4.92 19.24 1.31
N THR A 50 -3.64 19.56 1.07
CA THR A 50 -3.19 20.13 -0.21
C THR A 50 -3.35 19.15 -1.37
N VAL A 51 -2.96 17.88 -1.18
CA VAL A 51 -3.02 16.86 -2.23
C VAL A 51 -4.47 16.46 -2.50
N ILE A 52 -5.29 16.32 -1.46
CA ILE A 52 -6.72 15.99 -1.60
C ILE A 52 -7.46 17.08 -2.37
N GLU A 53 -7.27 18.34 -2.01
CA GLU A 53 -7.93 19.45 -2.73
C GLU A 53 -7.46 19.55 -4.18
N ALA A 54 -6.16 19.37 -4.44
CA ALA A 54 -5.62 19.37 -5.80
C ALA A 54 -6.10 18.18 -6.65
N ALA A 55 -6.36 17.01 -6.04
CA ALA A 55 -6.82 15.80 -6.74
C ALA A 55 -8.35 15.72 -6.87
N LYS A 56 -9.09 16.69 -6.32
CA LYS A 56 -10.55 16.67 -6.27
C LYS A 56 -11.18 16.59 -7.66
N GLY A 57 -12.14 15.67 -7.83
CA GLY A 57 -12.82 15.44 -9.10
C GLY A 57 -12.02 14.67 -10.15
N SER A 58 -10.81 14.20 -9.80
CA SER A 58 -9.99 13.33 -10.66
C SER A 58 -10.25 11.85 -10.41
N ASN A 59 -9.59 10.99 -11.18
CA ASN A 59 -9.56 9.54 -11.01
C ASN A 59 -8.45 9.06 -10.05
N VAL A 60 -7.83 9.96 -9.28
CA VAL A 60 -6.73 9.67 -8.37
C VAL A 60 -7.21 9.76 -6.92
N ALA A 61 -7.15 8.65 -6.21
CA ALA A 61 -7.46 8.59 -4.78
C ALA A 61 -6.29 9.12 -3.94
N VAL A 62 -6.60 9.62 -2.75
CA VAL A 62 -5.58 10.07 -1.79
C VAL A 62 -5.78 9.40 -0.44
N GLY A 63 -4.70 8.95 0.16
CA GLY A 63 -4.70 8.26 1.45
C GLY A 63 -3.55 8.68 2.37
N ALA A 64 -3.64 8.25 3.63
CA ALA A 64 -2.61 8.50 4.63
C ALA A 64 -1.52 7.42 4.61
N GLN A 65 -0.27 7.80 4.89
CA GLN A 65 0.85 6.85 5.06
C GLN A 65 0.77 6.06 6.37
N ASN A 66 -0.04 6.53 7.31
CA ASN A 66 -0.28 5.94 8.61
C ASN A 66 -1.52 6.55 9.24
N ILE A 67 -2.17 5.82 10.13
CA ILE A 67 -3.26 6.30 10.99
C ILE A 67 -3.08 5.72 12.40
N HIS A 68 -3.70 6.36 13.39
CA HIS A 68 -3.90 5.78 14.70
C HIS A 68 -5.21 5.01 14.77
N PHE A 69 -5.29 3.98 15.59
CA PHE A 69 -6.49 3.15 15.72
C PHE A 69 -7.57 3.76 16.62
N ALA A 70 -7.24 4.75 17.47
CA ALA A 70 -8.22 5.50 18.23
C ALA A 70 -8.83 6.63 17.38
N GLU A 71 -10.12 6.91 17.61
CA GLU A 71 -10.84 7.95 16.88
C GLU A 71 -10.38 9.36 17.26
N GLU A 72 -10.04 9.55 18.54
CA GLU A 72 -9.48 10.79 19.12
C GLU A 72 -8.78 10.47 20.43
N GLY A 73 -8.06 11.41 21.02
CA GLY A 73 -7.45 11.25 22.33
C GLY A 73 -6.05 11.82 22.48
N ALA A 74 -5.39 11.47 23.58
CA ALA A 74 -4.06 11.94 23.95
C ALA A 74 -2.96 11.13 23.21
N TYR A 75 -2.89 11.31 21.90
CA TYR A 75 -1.94 10.64 21.00
C TYR A 75 -1.18 11.67 20.18
N THR A 76 -0.37 12.47 20.86
CA THR A 76 0.35 13.60 20.27
C THR A 76 1.18 13.20 19.06
N GLY A 77 0.90 13.83 17.90
CA GLY A 77 1.58 13.57 16.63
C GLY A 77 0.90 12.55 15.72
N GLU A 78 -0.12 11.84 16.18
CA GLU A 78 -0.86 10.87 15.37
C GLU A 78 -1.99 11.54 14.56
N THR A 79 -2.41 10.85 13.50
CA THR A 79 -3.57 11.20 12.66
C THR A 79 -4.66 10.16 12.85
N SER A 80 -5.88 10.59 13.23
CA SER A 80 -7.03 9.69 13.34
C SER A 80 -7.75 9.49 12.00
N LEU A 81 -8.57 8.44 11.93
CA LEU A 81 -9.43 8.20 10.77
C LEU A 81 -10.47 9.30 10.59
N ASN A 82 -11.02 9.85 11.69
CA ASN A 82 -11.93 11.00 11.63
C ASN A 82 -11.26 12.21 10.96
N GLN A 83 -10.01 12.51 11.31
CA GLN A 83 -9.25 13.60 10.68
C GLN A 83 -8.96 13.32 9.20
N LEU A 84 -8.58 12.07 8.85
CA LEU A 84 -8.34 11.68 7.46
C LEU A 84 -9.61 11.83 6.60
N GLN A 85 -10.75 11.34 7.08
CA GLN A 85 -12.03 11.44 6.37
C GLN A 85 -12.52 12.89 6.27
N ALA A 86 -12.34 13.69 7.32
CA ALA A 86 -12.74 15.10 7.32
C ALA A 86 -12.07 15.92 6.21
N VAL A 87 -10.85 15.56 5.81
CA VAL A 87 -10.16 16.19 4.68
C VAL A 87 -10.44 15.50 3.34
N GLY A 88 -11.15 14.35 3.31
CA GLY A 88 -11.53 13.61 2.10
C GLY A 88 -10.59 12.46 1.74
N GLY A 89 -9.74 12.02 2.66
CA GLY A 89 -8.89 10.84 2.43
C GLY A 89 -9.69 9.54 2.45
N THR A 90 -9.37 8.61 1.56
CA THR A 90 -10.13 7.37 1.31
C THR A 90 -9.34 6.10 1.56
N HIS A 91 -8.03 6.17 1.65
CA HIS A 91 -7.12 5.03 1.80
C HIS A 91 -6.15 5.25 2.96
N THR A 92 -5.54 4.19 3.46
CA THR A 92 -4.43 4.29 4.41
C THR A 92 -3.43 3.15 4.24
N LEU A 93 -2.13 3.43 4.35
CA LEU A 93 -1.11 2.41 4.55
C LEU A 93 -1.11 1.99 6.02
N ILE A 94 -0.89 0.71 6.29
CA ILE A 94 -0.81 0.14 7.64
C ILE A 94 0.35 -0.85 7.68
N GLY A 95 1.23 -0.75 8.68
CA GLY A 95 2.30 -1.71 8.88
C GLY A 95 3.45 -1.62 7.90
N HIS A 96 3.66 -0.46 7.23
CA HIS A 96 4.79 -0.27 6.31
C HIS A 96 6.11 -0.65 6.99
N SER A 97 7.02 -1.29 6.26
CA SER A 97 8.29 -1.81 6.78
C SER A 97 9.10 -0.80 7.59
N GLU A 98 9.15 0.46 7.16
CA GLU A 98 9.82 1.55 7.90
C GLU A 98 9.15 1.79 9.26
N ARG A 99 7.83 1.63 9.38
CA ARG A 99 7.13 1.80 10.65
C ARG A 99 7.37 0.62 11.59
N ARG A 100 7.42 -0.59 11.06
CA ARG A 100 7.83 -1.77 11.83
C ARG A 100 9.25 -1.62 12.36
N GLN A 101 10.17 -1.17 11.51
CA GLN A 101 11.60 -1.05 11.82
C GLN A 101 11.93 0.11 12.75
N TYR A 102 11.37 1.31 12.49
CA TYR A 102 11.78 2.54 13.18
C TYR A 102 10.82 3.01 14.26
N PHE A 103 9.55 2.56 14.23
CA PHE A 103 8.49 3.00 15.12
C PHE A 103 7.85 1.86 15.90
N ALA A 104 8.48 0.67 15.92
CA ALA A 104 8.03 -0.51 16.66
C ALA A 104 6.56 -0.91 16.39
N GLU A 105 6.09 -0.73 15.16
CA GLU A 105 4.73 -1.11 14.77
C GLU A 105 4.63 -2.64 14.67
N THR A 106 3.96 -3.27 15.63
CA THR A 106 3.78 -4.73 15.74
C THR A 106 2.56 -5.20 14.96
N ASP A 107 2.43 -6.52 14.74
CA ASP A 107 1.24 -7.10 14.09
C ASP A 107 -0.04 -6.84 14.89
N GLU A 108 0.03 -6.76 16.22
CA GLU A 108 -1.10 -6.36 17.06
C GLU A 108 -1.53 -4.91 16.79
N ILE A 109 -0.57 -3.98 16.63
CA ILE A 109 -0.88 -2.58 16.29
C ILE A 109 -1.46 -2.51 14.87
N VAL A 110 -0.90 -3.27 13.92
CA VAL A 110 -1.42 -3.39 12.56
C VAL A 110 -2.87 -3.89 12.57
N ASN A 111 -3.17 -4.93 13.34
CA ASN A 111 -4.53 -5.45 13.50
C ASN A 111 -5.51 -4.40 14.04
N LYS A 112 -5.15 -3.68 15.11
CA LYS A 112 -5.98 -2.59 15.67
C LYS A 112 -6.27 -1.50 14.64
N LYS A 113 -5.26 -1.09 13.86
CA LYS A 113 -5.40 -0.11 12.78
C LYS A 113 -6.29 -0.64 11.65
N LEU A 114 -6.13 -1.92 11.29
CA LEU A 114 -6.95 -2.56 10.26
C LEU A 114 -8.43 -2.57 10.66
N HIS A 115 -8.75 -3.00 11.87
CA HIS A 115 -10.13 -2.94 12.39
C HIS A 115 -10.70 -1.52 12.39
N ALA A 116 -9.91 -0.53 12.80
CA ALA A 116 -10.33 0.86 12.80
C ALA A 116 -10.60 1.36 11.36
N ALA A 117 -9.71 1.09 10.40
CA ALA A 117 -9.88 1.49 9.00
C ALA A 117 -11.15 0.88 8.39
N LEU A 118 -11.40 -0.41 8.62
CA LEU A 118 -12.59 -1.11 8.15
C LEU A 118 -13.88 -0.54 8.77
N LYS A 119 -13.88 -0.26 10.08
CA LYS A 119 -15.00 0.39 10.78
C LYS A 119 -15.39 1.73 10.15
N HIS A 120 -14.41 2.51 9.72
CA HIS A 120 -14.59 3.82 9.09
C HIS A 120 -14.81 3.76 7.57
N GLY A 121 -14.78 2.58 6.94
CA GLY A 121 -14.90 2.45 5.49
C GLY A 121 -13.72 3.04 4.70
N VAL A 122 -12.56 3.22 5.34
CA VAL A 122 -11.31 3.62 4.71
C VAL A 122 -10.61 2.37 4.18
N ILE A 123 -10.18 2.39 2.92
CA ILE A 123 -9.52 1.25 2.27
C ILE A 123 -8.11 1.06 2.85
N PRO A 124 -7.83 -0.05 3.56
CA PRO A 124 -6.52 -0.31 4.12
C PRO A 124 -5.61 -1.01 3.11
N VAL A 125 -4.36 -0.54 3.01
CA VAL A 125 -3.27 -1.24 2.32
C VAL A 125 -2.31 -1.75 3.40
N VAL A 126 -2.39 -3.04 3.70
CA VAL A 126 -1.63 -3.70 4.76
C VAL A 126 -0.29 -4.16 4.21
N CYS A 127 0.80 -3.63 4.75
CA CYS A 127 2.16 -3.95 4.32
C CYS A 127 2.72 -5.14 5.13
N VAL A 128 3.27 -6.09 4.40
CA VAL A 128 3.93 -7.30 4.94
C VAL A 128 5.20 -7.60 4.15
N GLY A 129 6.20 -8.18 4.81
CA GLY A 129 7.42 -8.58 4.12
C GLY A 129 8.57 -8.88 5.08
N GLU A 130 9.53 -9.66 4.59
CA GLU A 130 10.69 -10.11 5.31
C GLU A 130 11.91 -9.21 5.12
N VAL A 131 12.77 -9.15 6.14
CA VAL A 131 14.09 -8.52 6.05
C VAL A 131 15.12 -9.47 5.42
N LEU A 132 16.29 -8.95 5.01
CA LEU A 132 17.32 -9.75 4.34
C LEU A 132 17.75 -10.97 5.15
N ALA A 133 17.98 -10.81 6.44
CA ALA A 133 18.41 -11.93 7.31
C ALA A 133 17.37 -13.06 7.37
N GLU A 134 16.07 -12.72 7.37
CA GLU A 134 14.98 -13.70 7.35
C GLU A 134 14.94 -14.44 6.01
N ARG A 135 15.12 -13.71 4.91
CA ARG A 135 15.16 -14.31 3.58
C ARG A 135 16.34 -15.24 3.41
N GLU A 136 17.55 -14.83 3.82
CA GLU A 136 18.76 -15.64 3.76
C GLU A 136 18.66 -16.89 4.65
N ALA A 137 17.90 -16.80 5.74
CA ALA A 137 17.58 -17.93 6.61
C ALA A 137 16.44 -18.82 6.08
N GLY A 138 15.88 -18.55 4.90
CA GLY A 138 14.76 -19.30 4.33
C GLY A 138 13.43 -19.13 5.04
N LYS A 139 13.25 -18.02 5.80
CA LYS A 139 12.07 -17.76 6.66
C LYS A 139 10.99 -16.91 6.02
N THR A 140 11.09 -16.58 4.73
CA THR A 140 10.11 -15.74 4.03
C THR A 140 8.66 -16.20 4.27
N GLU A 141 8.40 -17.50 4.08
CA GLU A 141 7.06 -18.07 4.28
C GLU A 141 6.57 -17.93 5.73
N GLU A 142 7.44 -18.23 6.71
CA GLU A 142 7.11 -18.10 8.14
C GLU A 142 6.76 -16.66 8.51
N VAL A 143 7.56 -15.69 8.05
CA VAL A 143 7.35 -14.26 8.32
C VAL A 143 6.04 -13.77 7.71
N LEU A 144 5.80 -14.07 6.43
CA LEU A 144 4.57 -13.64 5.73
C LEU A 144 3.33 -14.23 6.39
N LYS A 145 3.34 -15.53 6.75
CA LYS A 145 2.23 -16.17 7.46
C LYS A 145 1.99 -15.54 8.81
N THR A 146 3.04 -15.27 9.58
CA THR A 146 2.95 -14.64 10.91
C THR A 146 2.32 -13.25 10.81
N GLN A 147 2.82 -12.41 9.90
CA GLN A 147 2.31 -11.05 9.73
C GLN A 147 0.86 -11.03 9.23
N ILE A 148 0.49 -11.88 8.27
CA ILE A 148 -0.88 -11.99 7.77
C ILE A 148 -1.81 -12.52 8.86
N THR A 149 -1.44 -13.59 9.54
CA THR A 149 -2.26 -14.15 10.62
C THR A 149 -2.47 -13.13 11.74
N GLY A 150 -1.40 -12.43 12.16
CA GLY A 150 -1.49 -11.40 13.21
C GLY A 150 -2.34 -10.20 12.80
N ALA A 151 -2.17 -9.72 11.56
CA ALA A 151 -2.94 -8.60 11.05
C ALA A 151 -4.45 -8.92 10.93
N PHE A 152 -4.82 -10.18 10.63
CA PHE A 152 -6.20 -10.56 10.27
C PHE A 152 -6.99 -11.21 11.42
N VAL A 153 -6.45 -11.18 12.65
CA VAL A 153 -7.20 -11.67 13.83
C VAL A 153 -8.56 -10.97 13.92
N GLY A 154 -9.64 -11.76 13.96
CA GLY A 154 -11.02 -11.25 14.10
C GLY A 154 -11.61 -10.58 12.85
N ILE A 155 -10.93 -10.61 11.71
CA ILE A 155 -11.46 -10.11 10.43
C ILE A 155 -12.39 -11.20 9.84
N THR A 156 -13.61 -10.82 9.46
CA THR A 156 -14.55 -11.71 8.76
C THR A 156 -14.34 -11.64 7.23
N PRO A 157 -14.77 -12.65 6.48
CA PRO A 157 -14.72 -12.62 5.02
C PRO A 157 -15.38 -11.39 4.40
N GLU A 158 -16.51 -10.94 4.93
CA GLU A 158 -17.23 -9.75 4.46
C GLU A 158 -16.44 -8.47 4.71
N ALA A 159 -15.86 -8.35 5.92
CA ALA A 159 -15.06 -7.18 6.29
C ALA A 159 -13.75 -7.10 5.48
N ALA A 160 -13.22 -8.23 5.02
CA ALA A 160 -11.98 -8.31 4.28
C ALA A 160 -12.06 -7.79 2.84
N LYS A 161 -13.26 -7.65 2.26
CA LYS A 161 -13.44 -7.26 0.84
C LYS A 161 -12.67 -6.02 0.38
N PRO A 162 -12.58 -4.92 1.17
CA PRO A 162 -11.84 -3.73 0.75
C PRO A 162 -10.33 -3.81 1.01
N ILE A 163 -9.84 -4.83 1.72
CA ILE A 163 -8.43 -4.92 2.11
C ILE A 163 -7.56 -5.13 0.86
N VAL A 164 -6.47 -4.38 0.81
CA VAL A 164 -5.37 -4.57 -0.13
C VAL A 164 -4.14 -4.96 0.69
N ILE A 165 -3.33 -5.88 0.18
CA ILE A 165 -2.04 -6.25 0.79
C ILE A 165 -0.92 -5.69 -0.07
N ALA A 166 0.15 -5.19 0.52
CA ALA A 166 1.38 -4.83 -0.18
C ALA A 166 2.53 -5.70 0.34
N TYR A 167 3.08 -6.52 -0.55
CA TYR A 167 4.28 -7.30 -0.25
C TYR A 167 5.53 -6.43 -0.42
N GLU A 168 6.23 -6.21 0.66
CA GLU A 168 7.46 -5.43 0.72
C GLU A 168 8.66 -6.37 0.98
N PRO A 169 9.40 -6.84 -0.06
CA PRO A 169 10.71 -7.44 0.17
C PRO A 169 11.65 -6.37 0.73
N VAL A 170 11.75 -6.25 2.08
CA VAL A 170 12.43 -5.13 2.76
C VAL A 170 13.87 -5.00 2.28
N TRP A 171 14.53 -6.13 1.97
CA TRP A 171 15.87 -6.21 1.41
C TRP A 171 16.02 -5.59 0.01
N ALA A 172 14.90 -5.36 -0.70
CA ALA A 172 14.86 -4.74 -2.03
C ALA A 172 14.35 -3.29 -2.00
N ILE A 173 14.12 -2.69 -0.82
CA ILE A 173 13.65 -1.32 -0.69
C ILE A 173 14.84 -0.37 -0.50
N GLY A 174 15.10 0.51 -1.47
CA GLY A 174 16.14 1.53 -1.36
C GLY A 174 17.59 1.01 -1.39
N THR A 175 17.79 -0.27 -1.60
CA THR A 175 19.12 -0.92 -1.60
C THR A 175 19.76 -1.04 -2.98
N GLY A 176 19.00 -0.74 -4.04
CA GLY A 176 19.39 -1.01 -5.42
C GLY A 176 19.18 -2.46 -5.86
N LYS A 177 18.86 -3.38 -4.95
CA LYS A 177 18.42 -4.75 -5.27
C LYS A 177 16.96 -4.74 -5.70
N THR A 178 16.59 -5.65 -6.59
CA THR A 178 15.21 -5.86 -7.05
C THR A 178 14.88 -7.35 -6.93
N ALA A 179 13.70 -7.68 -6.45
CA ALA A 179 13.21 -9.04 -6.59
C ALA A 179 12.90 -9.31 -8.08
N THR A 180 13.20 -10.51 -8.56
CA THR A 180 12.74 -10.91 -9.89
C THR A 180 11.23 -11.11 -9.87
N PRO A 181 10.54 -11.07 -11.03
CA PRO A 181 9.11 -11.39 -11.09
C PRO A 181 8.76 -12.73 -10.44
N GLU A 182 9.58 -13.76 -10.61
CA GLU A 182 9.37 -15.10 -10.05
C GLU A 182 9.40 -15.07 -8.51
N ILE A 183 10.36 -14.36 -7.93
CA ILE A 183 10.47 -14.17 -6.47
C ILE A 183 9.26 -13.44 -5.93
N ALA A 184 8.80 -12.39 -6.62
CA ALA A 184 7.61 -11.65 -6.22
C ALA A 184 6.34 -12.52 -6.31
N VAL A 185 6.17 -13.26 -7.40
CA VAL A 185 5.05 -14.19 -7.61
C VAL A 185 5.02 -15.28 -6.53
N GLU A 186 6.17 -15.86 -6.16
CA GLU A 186 6.25 -16.86 -5.09
C GLU A 186 5.72 -16.29 -3.77
N ALA A 187 6.20 -15.11 -3.35
CA ALA A 187 5.74 -14.46 -2.13
C ALA A 187 4.24 -14.11 -2.18
N HIS A 188 3.74 -13.61 -3.31
CA HIS A 188 2.31 -13.31 -3.50
C HIS A 188 1.45 -14.57 -3.40
N LYS A 189 1.90 -15.73 -3.93
CA LYS A 189 1.21 -17.02 -3.77
C LYS A 189 1.16 -17.47 -2.31
N ILE A 190 2.25 -17.30 -1.56
CA ILE A 190 2.27 -17.61 -0.12
C ILE A 190 1.25 -16.76 0.63
N ILE A 191 1.23 -15.44 0.38
CA ILE A 191 0.26 -14.51 0.98
C ILE A 191 -1.16 -14.92 0.64
N ARG A 192 -1.46 -15.17 -0.64
CA ARG A 192 -2.79 -15.55 -1.10
C ARG A 192 -3.25 -16.89 -0.51
N ALA A 193 -2.35 -17.85 -0.38
CA ALA A 193 -2.64 -19.13 0.24
C ALA A 193 -2.98 -18.98 1.74
N GLU A 194 -2.26 -18.13 2.47
CA GLU A 194 -2.57 -17.87 3.87
C GLU A 194 -3.90 -17.12 4.05
N VAL A 195 -4.19 -16.13 3.18
CA VAL A 195 -5.50 -15.47 3.14
C VAL A 195 -6.62 -16.49 2.86
N ALA A 196 -6.42 -17.42 1.93
CA ALA A 196 -7.39 -18.46 1.61
C ALA A 196 -7.69 -19.37 2.81
N LYS A 197 -6.67 -19.69 3.59
CA LYS A 197 -6.80 -20.50 4.82
C LYS A 197 -7.58 -19.75 5.90
N LEU A 198 -7.37 -18.44 6.06
CA LEU A 198 -7.97 -17.63 7.11
C LEU A 198 -9.39 -17.17 6.77
N LEU A 199 -9.66 -16.79 5.52
CA LEU A 199 -10.86 -16.09 5.08
C LEU A 199 -11.64 -16.79 3.96
N GLY A 200 -11.12 -17.91 3.46
CA GLY A 200 -11.71 -18.66 2.37
C GLY A 200 -11.17 -18.31 0.98
N ALA A 201 -11.29 -19.26 0.06
CA ALA A 201 -10.71 -19.18 -1.28
C ALA A 201 -11.30 -18.03 -2.13
N GLU A 202 -12.59 -17.72 -1.97
CA GLU A 202 -13.26 -16.65 -2.70
C GLU A 202 -12.70 -15.28 -2.34
N VAL A 203 -12.52 -15.01 -1.04
CA VAL A 203 -11.90 -13.76 -0.56
C VAL A 203 -10.46 -13.65 -1.05
N ALA A 204 -9.68 -14.72 -0.93
CA ALA A 204 -8.30 -14.74 -1.40
C ALA A 204 -8.17 -14.51 -2.91
N ALA A 205 -9.08 -15.09 -3.71
CA ALA A 205 -9.10 -14.89 -5.15
C ALA A 205 -9.45 -13.44 -5.55
N ALA A 206 -10.26 -12.75 -4.74
CA ALA A 206 -10.67 -11.36 -5.01
C ALA A 206 -9.69 -10.32 -4.43
N MET A 207 -8.93 -10.67 -3.38
CA MET A 207 -8.03 -9.76 -2.68
C MET A 207 -6.86 -9.33 -3.56
N ARG A 208 -6.61 -8.02 -3.62
CA ARG A 208 -5.49 -7.44 -4.36
C ARG A 208 -4.20 -7.53 -3.54
N ILE A 209 -3.13 -7.99 -4.18
CA ILE A 209 -1.78 -8.05 -3.58
C ILE A 209 -0.84 -7.26 -4.47
N LEU A 210 -0.29 -6.16 -3.93
CA LEU A 210 0.62 -5.26 -4.62
C LEU A 210 2.06 -5.66 -4.37
N TYR A 211 2.92 -5.42 -5.33
CA TYR A 211 4.36 -5.50 -5.13
C TYR A 211 4.90 -4.17 -4.60
N GLY A 212 5.52 -4.18 -3.43
CA GLY A 212 6.04 -3.01 -2.70
C GLY A 212 7.57 -2.89 -2.68
N GLY A 213 8.28 -3.67 -3.48
CA GLY A 213 9.73 -3.53 -3.65
C GLY A 213 10.11 -2.42 -4.62
N SER A 214 11.33 -2.49 -5.18
CA SER A 214 11.82 -1.49 -6.13
C SER A 214 11.12 -1.61 -7.49
N VAL A 215 10.16 -0.71 -7.75
CA VAL A 215 9.49 -0.56 -9.04
C VAL A 215 9.97 0.70 -9.74
N LYS A 216 10.28 0.56 -11.03
CA LYS A 216 10.71 1.64 -11.92
C LYS A 216 10.00 1.52 -13.26
N PRO A 217 10.00 2.57 -14.12
CA PRO A 217 9.37 2.48 -15.45
C PRO A 217 9.88 1.32 -16.32
N ASP A 218 11.13 0.93 -16.18
CA ASP A 218 11.77 -0.11 -16.98
C ASP A 218 11.43 -1.55 -16.54
N ASN A 219 10.96 -1.77 -15.31
CA ASN A 219 10.61 -3.08 -14.79
C ASN A 219 9.11 -3.24 -14.46
N ALA A 220 8.33 -2.17 -14.50
CA ALA A 220 6.92 -2.17 -14.11
C ALA A 220 6.10 -3.19 -14.90
N THR A 221 6.23 -3.24 -16.22
CA THR A 221 5.51 -4.18 -17.09
C THR A 221 5.82 -5.63 -16.73
N ALA A 222 7.11 -5.96 -16.50
CA ALA A 222 7.52 -7.33 -16.17
C ALA A 222 6.98 -7.80 -14.82
N LEU A 223 6.85 -6.89 -13.85
CA LEU A 223 6.35 -7.18 -12.52
C LEU A 223 4.82 -7.19 -12.50
N ILE A 224 4.17 -6.09 -12.87
CA ILE A 224 2.72 -5.91 -12.73
C ILE A 224 1.95 -6.75 -13.79
N GLY A 225 2.60 -7.15 -14.87
CA GLY A 225 2.04 -8.07 -15.86
C GLY A 225 1.88 -9.53 -15.39
N GLN A 226 2.37 -9.88 -14.19
CA GLN A 226 2.21 -11.22 -13.62
C GLN A 226 0.80 -11.42 -13.06
N GLU A 227 0.21 -12.60 -13.28
CA GLU A 227 -1.16 -12.92 -12.84
C GLU A 227 -1.38 -12.75 -11.32
N GLU A 228 -0.36 -13.00 -10.51
CA GLU A 228 -0.44 -12.91 -9.05
C GLU A 228 -0.17 -11.51 -8.49
N ILE A 229 0.24 -10.55 -9.33
CA ILE A 229 0.60 -9.19 -8.91
C ILE A 229 -0.47 -8.21 -9.36
N ASP A 230 -1.21 -7.66 -8.40
CA ASP A 230 -2.38 -6.81 -8.64
C ASP A 230 -2.05 -5.31 -8.56
N GLY A 231 -0.83 -4.94 -8.94
CA GLY A 231 -0.35 -3.57 -8.95
C GLY A 231 0.93 -3.35 -8.15
N ALA A 232 1.19 -2.11 -7.78
CA ALA A 232 2.43 -1.75 -7.10
C ALA A 232 2.24 -0.67 -6.03
N LEU A 233 3.02 -0.77 -4.95
CA LEU A 233 3.23 0.30 -3.97
C LEU A 233 4.62 0.91 -4.22
N VAL A 234 4.66 2.06 -4.87
CA VAL A 234 5.86 2.67 -5.45
C VAL A 234 6.41 3.75 -4.53
N GLY A 235 7.67 3.65 -4.12
CA GLY A 235 8.39 4.67 -3.35
C GLY A 235 9.05 5.73 -4.25
N GLY A 236 10.37 5.80 -4.27
CA GLY A 236 11.16 6.86 -4.90
C GLY A 236 10.82 7.17 -6.37
N ALA A 237 10.49 6.16 -7.18
CA ALA A 237 10.09 6.37 -8.58
C ALA A 237 8.76 7.11 -8.75
N SER A 238 7.93 7.19 -7.68
CA SER A 238 6.68 7.95 -7.68
C SER A 238 6.82 9.44 -7.34
N LEU A 239 8.04 9.91 -7.06
CA LEU A 239 8.28 11.32 -6.68
C LEU A 239 8.29 12.29 -7.86
N LYS A 240 8.36 11.79 -9.10
CA LYS A 240 8.32 12.58 -10.34
C LYS A 240 7.09 12.20 -11.16
N PRO A 241 6.28 13.17 -11.63
CA PRO A 241 5.05 12.91 -12.40
C PRO A 241 5.27 11.99 -13.60
N ASP A 242 6.25 12.30 -14.44
CA ASP A 242 6.54 11.55 -15.68
C ASP A 242 7.02 10.12 -15.40
N SER A 243 7.75 9.92 -14.29
CA SER A 243 8.20 8.59 -13.89
C SER A 243 7.03 7.74 -13.37
N PHE A 244 6.17 8.34 -12.54
CA PHE A 244 5.04 7.62 -11.98
C PHE A 244 3.96 7.34 -13.05
N GLU A 245 3.73 8.28 -13.97
CA GLU A 245 2.84 8.05 -15.13
C GLU A 245 3.25 6.82 -15.94
N LYS A 246 4.54 6.66 -16.24
CA LYS A 246 5.04 5.47 -16.96
C LYS A 246 4.82 4.17 -16.21
N ILE A 247 4.83 4.21 -14.86
CA ILE A 247 4.51 3.03 -14.04
C ILE A 247 3.00 2.78 -14.04
N VAL A 248 2.17 3.81 -14.02
CA VAL A 248 0.70 3.68 -14.14
C VAL A 248 0.30 3.08 -15.49
N LYS A 249 1.03 3.42 -16.55
CA LYS A 249 0.75 2.96 -17.92
C LYS A 249 1.56 1.71 -18.35
N TYR A 250 2.15 0.98 -17.41
CA TYR A 250 2.99 -0.22 -17.65
C TYR A 250 2.53 -1.13 -18.78
#